data_1c112b5f8906664533912fba85f1aea8
#
_entry.id   1c112b5f8906664533912fba85f1aea8
#
_cell.length_a   1.000
_cell.length_b   1.000
_cell.length_c   1.000
_cell.angle_alpha   90.00
_cell.angle_beta   90.00
_cell.angle_gamma   90.00
#
_symmetry.space_group_name_H-M   'P 1'
#
loop_
_entity.id
_entity.type
_entity.pdbx_description
1 polymer ?
#
loop_
_entity_poly.entity_id
_entity_poly.type
_entity_poly.pdbx_seq_one_letter_code
_entity_poly.pdbx_strand_id
1 'polypeptide(L)'
;MNVLNSMKTGALLTMLLSSGMMIADAQALTVYTAGPGSLAKSLATGYEKQTGVKVNIFQATTGKVMARLEAEQANPQADVLISASWDTAEELEQRGWLLPYQSPNAKQVPAAFKTDAYVAQGISALGIVWNTGSGTPEPREWNDLTRPEFKGRVTTPDPSLSGASLDLLIGLQNSMGDDAWALFSRLKMNGMVIAGPNAQALTPVLQGAKAAVFGAVDYVSYSSIQDGEAIKVIFPASGTVVAPRPMMILKSSQHAADARAFVDYVLSEEGQQKVADAWLMPARSDVGGKRPLLRDLKLLPAQSGGSADRSAVLQRFGTLFSHP
;
A
#
# COMPACT_ATOMS: atom_id res chain seq x y z
N MET A 1 -18.36 -55.55 -81.64
CA MET A 1 -17.30 -54.65 -82.11
C MET A 1 -17.59 -53.29 -81.54
N ASN A 2 -17.09 -52.95 -80.43
CA ASN A 2 -16.94 -51.55 -79.95
C ASN A 2 -16.16 -51.55 -78.64
N VAL A 3 -15.04 -50.91 -78.66
CA VAL A 3 -14.08 -50.82 -77.59
C VAL A 3 -14.48 -49.63 -76.71
N LEU A 4 -14.71 -49.83 -75.39
CA LEU A 4 -14.88 -48.78 -74.43
C LEU A 4 -13.54 -48.45 -73.77
N ASN A 5 -13.13 -47.21 -73.93
CA ASN A 5 -12.00 -46.61 -73.21
C ASN A 5 -12.48 -46.10 -71.85
N SER A 6 -11.88 -46.56 -70.77
CA SER A 6 -12.10 -46.12 -69.41
C SER A 6 -11.06 -45.05 -69.04
N MET A 7 -11.48 -43.82 -68.83
CA MET A 7 -10.67 -42.74 -68.21
C MET A 7 -10.82 -42.78 -66.71
N LYS A 8 -9.73 -43.06 -66.00
CA LYS A 8 -9.62 -42.92 -64.52
C LYS A 8 -9.28 -41.49 -64.18
N THR A 9 -10.22 -40.80 -63.54
CA THR A 9 -10.00 -39.46 -62.95
C THR A 9 -9.52 -39.66 -61.50
N GLY A 10 -8.25 -39.32 -61.24
CA GLY A 10 -7.71 -39.28 -59.89
C GLY A 10 -8.11 -37.98 -59.19
N ALA A 11 -8.88 -38.07 -58.11
CA ALA A 11 -9.18 -36.97 -57.26
C ALA A 11 -8.04 -36.77 -56.23
N LEU A 12 -7.29 -35.69 -56.38
CA LEU A 12 -6.26 -35.28 -55.42
C LEU A 12 -6.97 -34.57 -54.24
N LEU A 13 -7.06 -35.25 -53.08
CA LEU A 13 -7.64 -34.70 -51.86
C LEU A 13 -6.58 -33.87 -51.14
N THR A 14 -6.61 -32.54 -51.31
CA THR A 14 -5.76 -31.60 -50.62
C THR A 14 -6.29 -31.38 -49.19
N MET A 15 -5.69 -32.04 -48.23
CA MET A 15 -5.97 -31.82 -46.79
C MET A 15 -5.35 -30.50 -46.36
N LEU A 16 -6.14 -29.42 -46.27
CA LEU A 16 -5.78 -28.15 -45.59
C LEU A 16 -5.77 -28.40 -44.08
N LEU A 17 -4.58 -28.57 -43.52
CA LEU A 17 -4.34 -28.45 -42.07
C LEU A 17 -4.52 -27.00 -41.72
N SER A 18 -5.72 -26.61 -41.33
CA SER A 18 -5.95 -25.35 -40.61
C SER A 18 -5.41 -25.52 -39.19
N SER A 19 -4.16 -25.07 -38.97
CA SER A 19 -3.61 -24.82 -37.64
C SER A 19 -4.43 -23.74 -37.01
N GLY A 20 -5.49 -24.11 -36.28
CA GLY A 20 -6.20 -23.22 -35.40
C GLY A 20 -5.21 -22.73 -34.33
N MET A 21 -4.69 -21.50 -34.49
CA MET A 21 -4.11 -20.78 -33.38
C MET A 21 -5.22 -20.66 -32.35
N MET A 22 -5.20 -21.49 -31.29
CA MET A 22 -5.92 -21.19 -30.06
C MET A 22 -5.28 -19.90 -29.53
N ILE A 23 -5.93 -18.79 -29.79
CA ILE A 23 -5.72 -17.56 -29.00
C ILE A 23 -6.21 -17.96 -27.62
N ALA A 24 -5.30 -18.39 -26.74
CA ALA A 24 -5.58 -18.48 -25.33
C ALA A 24 -6.01 -17.05 -24.94
N ASP A 25 -7.28 -16.92 -24.55
CA ASP A 25 -7.78 -15.68 -23.95
C ASP A 25 -6.84 -15.40 -22.77
N ALA A 26 -5.97 -14.42 -22.93
CA ALA A 26 -5.00 -14.06 -21.90
C ALA A 26 -5.82 -13.49 -20.74
N GLN A 27 -6.19 -14.35 -19.81
CA GLN A 27 -6.90 -13.94 -18.60
C GLN A 27 -6.08 -12.84 -17.92
N ALA A 28 -6.73 -11.74 -17.60
CA ALA A 28 -6.07 -10.59 -17.03
C ALA A 28 -5.62 -10.88 -15.59
N LEU A 29 -4.39 -10.52 -15.26
CA LEU A 29 -3.90 -10.53 -13.87
C LEU A 29 -4.73 -9.58 -13.03
N THR A 30 -5.22 -10.02 -11.88
CA THR A 30 -6.02 -9.19 -10.97
C THR A 30 -5.21 -8.77 -9.74
N VAL A 31 -5.02 -7.46 -9.59
CA VAL A 31 -4.25 -6.85 -8.50
C VAL A 31 -5.18 -6.07 -7.57
N TYR A 32 -5.24 -6.48 -6.31
CA TYR A 32 -5.91 -5.73 -5.25
C TYR A 32 -4.89 -4.84 -4.53
N THR A 33 -5.21 -3.57 -4.38
CA THR A 33 -4.25 -2.63 -3.75
C THR A 33 -4.91 -1.62 -2.83
N ALA A 34 -4.25 -1.37 -1.70
CA ALA A 34 -4.52 -0.25 -0.80
C ALA A 34 -3.56 0.93 -1.03
N GLY A 35 -2.91 0.97 -2.19
CA GLY A 35 -1.97 2.01 -2.60
C GLY A 35 -2.60 3.19 -3.33
N PRO A 36 -1.76 4.16 -3.73
CA PRO A 36 -2.20 5.24 -4.62
C PRO A 36 -2.69 4.68 -5.96
N GLY A 37 -3.90 5.08 -6.38
CA GLY A 37 -4.48 4.60 -7.63
C GLY A 37 -3.65 4.98 -8.87
N SER A 38 -3.03 6.16 -8.87
CA SER A 38 -2.11 6.60 -9.92
C SER A 38 -0.89 5.68 -10.06
N LEU A 39 -0.29 5.26 -8.94
CA LEU A 39 0.82 4.31 -8.93
C LEU A 39 0.39 2.95 -9.45
N ALA A 40 -0.74 2.43 -8.95
CA ALA A 40 -1.26 1.14 -9.39
C ALA A 40 -1.47 1.11 -10.91
N LYS A 41 -2.10 2.18 -11.45
CA LYS A 41 -2.31 2.34 -12.90
C LYS A 41 -0.98 2.45 -13.66
N SER A 42 -0.01 3.21 -13.15
CA SER A 42 1.30 3.38 -13.79
C SER A 42 2.09 2.06 -13.85
N LEU A 43 2.06 1.27 -12.75
CA LEU A 43 2.69 -0.05 -12.71
C LEU A 43 1.99 -1.04 -13.65
N ALA A 44 0.65 -1.09 -13.63
CA ALA A 44 -0.11 -1.95 -14.54
C ALA A 44 0.19 -1.61 -16.01
N THR A 45 0.10 -0.34 -16.40
CA THR A 45 0.39 0.10 -17.77
C THR A 45 1.82 -0.25 -18.22
N GLY A 46 2.81 -0.08 -17.33
CA GLY A 46 4.20 -0.43 -17.64
C GLY A 46 4.37 -1.96 -17.81
N TYR A 47 3.78 -2.74 -16.92
CA TYR A 47 3.79 -4.19 -17.01
C TYR A 47 3.08 -4.71 -18.28
N GLU A 48 1.88 -4.17 -18.57
CA GLU A 48 1.13 -4.50 -19.79
C GLU A 48 1.94 -4.18 -21.06
N LYS A 49 2.63 -3.04 -21.07
CA LYS A 49 3.49 -2.64 -22.20
C LYS A 49 4.66 -3.59 -22.40
N GLN A 50 5.24 -4.11 -21.32
CA GLN A 50 6.40 -4.98 -21.37
C GLN A 50 6.02 -6.42 -21.72
N THR A 51 4.87 -6.92 -21.25
CA THR A 51 4.51 -8.35 -21.31
C THR A 51 3.34 -8.66 -22.24
N GLY A 52 2.49 -7.68 -22.54
CA GLY A 52 1.21 -7.87 -23.21
C GLY A 52 0.09 -8.40 -22.29
N VAL A 53 0.40 -8.77 -21.05
CA VAL A 53 -0.58 -9.29 -20.07
C VAL A 53 -1.40 -8.12 -19.51
N LYS A 54 -2.74 -8.22 -19.60
CA LYS A 54 -3.65 -7.22 -19.04
C LYS A 54 -3.68 -7.28 -17.51
N VAL A 55 -3.83 -6.13 -16.85
CA VAL A 55 -3.93 -6.03 -15.40
C VAL A 55 -5.22 -5.35 -14.98
N ASN A 56 -6.07 -6.08 -14.28
CA ASN A 56 -7.26 -5.55 -13.61
C ASN A 56 -6.88 -5.05 -12.22
N ILE A 57 -7.26 -3.82 -11.90
CA ILE A 57 -6.96 -3.23 -10.59
C ILE A 57 -8.26 -3.04 -9.80
N PHE A 58 -8.27 -3.57 -8.57
CA PHE A 58 -9.21 -3.15 -7.55
C PHE A 58 -8.46 -2.32 -6.49
N GLN A 59 -8.77 -1.02 -6.42
CA GLN A 59 -8.13 -0.10 -5.50
C GLN A 59 -9.14 0.36 -4.44
N ALA A 60 -8.78 0.17 -3.16
CA ALA A 60 -9.60 0.58 -2.02
C ALA A 60 -8.73 0.84 -0.77
N THR A 61 -9.33 1.08 0.39
CA THR A 61 -8.60 1.10 1.67
C THR A 61 -8.26 -0.31 2.13
N THR A 62 -7.26 -0.47 3.01
CA THR A 62 -6.85 -1.78 3.55
C THR A 62 -8.04 -2.57 4.06
N GLY A 63 -8.88 -1.97 4.92
CA GLY A 63 -10.04 -2.67 5.46
C GLY A 63 -11.05 -3.12 4.41
N LYS A 64 -11.29 -2.31 3.36
CA LYS A 64 -12.18 -2.70 2.26
C LYS A 64 -11.60 -3.81 1.38
N VAL A 65 -10.30 -3.78 1.14
CA VAL A 65 -9.61 -4.85 0.40
C VAL A 65 -9.70 -6.17 1.15
N MET A 66 -9.43 -6.16 2.46
CA MET A 66 -9.53 -7.36 3.31
C MET A 66 -10.96 -7.88 3.36
N ALA A 67 -11.95 -7.03 3.56
CA ALA A 67 -13.35 -7.44 3.56
C ALA A 67 -13.78 -8.08 2.22
N ARG A 68 -13.25 -7.59 1.10
CA ARG A 68 -13.51 -8.16 -0.21
C ARG A 68 -12.85 -9.52 -0.38
N LEU A 69 -11.60 -9.70 0.04
CA LEU A 69 -10.93 -11.00 0.03
C LEU A 69 -11.70 -12.04 0.84
N GLU A 70 -12.21 -11.67 2.00
CA GLU A 70 -13.04 -12.54 2.84
C GLU A 70 -14.34 -12.94 2.13
N ALA A 71 -15.02 -11.98 1.51
CA ALA A 71 -16.27 -12.24 0.80
C ALA A 71 -16.08 -13.13 -0.44
N GLU A 72 -14.90 -13.13 -1.04
CA GLU A 72 -14.55 -13.87 -2.25
C GLU A 72 -13.90 -15.24 -1.98
N GLN A 73 -13.80 -15.69 -0.72
CA GLN A 73 -13.13 -16.95 -0.39
C GLN A 73 -13.63 -18.17 -1.17
N ALA A 74 -14.95 -18.23 -1.43
CA ALA A 74 -15.55 -19.33 -2.20
C ALA A 74 -15.27 -19.24 -3.71
N ASN A 75 -14.90 -18.05 -4.21
CA ASN A 75 -14.57 -17.81 -5.61
C ASN A 75 -13.51 -16.69 -5.70
N PRO A 76 -12.25 -16.98 -5.35
CA PRO A 76 -11.17 -15.99 -5.31
C PRO A 76 -10.94 -15.32 -6.66
N GLN A 77 -10.79 -14.00 -6.65
CA GLN A 77 -10.60 -13.19 -7.85
C GLN A 77 -9.20 -12.57 -7.94
N ALA A 78 -8.57 -12.33 -6.79
CA ALA A 78 -7.29 -11.65 -6.74
C ALA A 78 -6.11 -12.61 -6.92
N ASP A 79 -5.12 -12.17 -7.70
CA ASP A 79 -3.85 -12.87 -7.88
C ASP A 79 -2.75 -12.26 -6.99
N VAL A 80 -2.68 -10.93 -6.98
CA VAL A 80 -1.69 -10.16 -6.19
C VAL A 80 -2.42 -9.21 -5.26
N LEU A 81 -1.94 -9.13 -4.03
CA LEU A 81 -2.36 -8.14 -3.04
C LEU A 81 -1.21 -7.21 -2.69
N ILE A 82 -1.50 -5.89 -2.65
CA ILE A 82 -0.60 -4.87 -2.13
C ILE A 82 -1.32 -4.13 -1.01
N SER A 83 -0.93 -4.39 0.23
CA SER A 83 -1.53 -3.76 1.41
C SER A 83 -0.82 -2.45 1.78
N ALA A 84 -1.45 -1.67 2.66
CA ALA A 84 -0.84 -0.51 3.33
C ALA A 84 -0.37 -0.82 4.76
N SER A 85 -0.48 -2.05 5.21
CA SER A 85 0.00 -2.51 6.52
C SER A 85 0.74 -3.84 6.39
N TRP A 86 1.87 -3.95 7.06
CA TRP A 86 2.70 -5.15 7.10
C TRP A 86 1.99 -6.31 7.80
N ASP A 87 1.27 -6.02 8.88
CA ASP A 87 0.50 -6.99 9.65
C ASP A 87 -0.54 -7.74 8.79
N THR A 88 -1.05 -7.10 7.72
CA THR A 88 -1.96 -7.76 6.77
C THR A 88 -1.30 -8.96 6.10
N ALA A 89 -0.02 -8.83 5.73
CA ALA A 89 0.71 -9.94 5.12
C ALA A 89 1.02 -11.03 6.13
N GLU A 90 1.39 -10.66 7.35
CA GLU A 90 1.62 -11.61 8.45
C GLU A 90 0.36 -12.42 8.77
N GLU A 91 -0.80 -11.75 8.85
CA GLU A 91 -2.10 -12.42 9.06
C GLU A 91 -2.39 -13.42 7.93
N LEU A 92 -2.25 -13.00 6.66
CA LEU A 92 -2.54 -13.87 5.52
C LEU A 92 -1.54 -15.02 5.41
N GLU A 93 -0.28 -14.82 5.79
CA GLU A 93 0.73 -15.89 5.85
C GLU A 93 0.36 -16.91 6.93
N GLN A 94 0.01 -16.47 8.16
CA GLN A 94 -0.45 -17.34 9.25
C GLN A 94 -1.68 -18.16 8.86
N ARG A 95 -2.58 -17.60 8.06
CA ARG A 95 -3.76 -18.29 7.51
C ARG A 95 -3.43 -19.23 6.35
N GLY A 96 -2.17 -19.27 5.88
CA GLY A 96 -1.74 -20.10 4.75
C GLY A 96 -2.29 -19.66 3.39
N TRP A 97 -2.62 -18.38 3.23
CA TRP A 97 -3.23 -17.82 2.02
C TRP A 97 -2.22 -17.29 1.00
N LEU A 98 -0.94 -17.26 1.36
CA LEU A 98 0.11 -16.74 0.48
C LEU A 98 0.80 -17.85 -0.29
N LEU A 99 1.20 -17.53 -1.52
CA LEU A 99 2.10 -18.33 -2.34
C LEU A 99 3.52 -17.80 -2.15
N PRO A 100 4.45 -18.56 -1.54
CA PRO A 100 5.81 -18.11 -1.36
C PRO A 100 6.49 -17.79 -2.71
N TYR A 101 7.13 -16.63 -2.75
CA TYR A 101 7.92 -16.22 -3.90
C TYR A 101 8.99 -15.19 -3.53
N GLN A 102 10.22 -15.47 -3.90
CA GLN A 102 11.36 -14.56 -3.75
C GLN A 102 11.76 -14.00 -5.12
N SER A 103 11.47 -12.74 -5.35
CA SER A 103 11.85 -12.06 -6.59
C SER A 103 13.38 -11.92 -6.69
N PRO A 104 13.99 -12.22 -7.87
CA PRO A 104 15.40 -11.95 -8.11
C PRO A 104 15.75 -10.45 -8.01
N ASN A 105 14.76 -9.56 -8.21
CA ASN A 105 14.90 -8.11 -8.11
C ASN A 105 14.83 -7.59 -6.66
N ALA A 106 14.52 -8.45 -5.67
CA ALA A 106 14.47 -8.09 -4.25
C ALA A 106 15.85 -8.06 -3.56
N LYS A 107 16.96 -8.24 -4.29
CA LYS A 107 18.32 -8.26 -3.70
C LYS A 107 18.63 -6.96 -2.95
N GLN A 108 18.23 -5.82 -3.49
CA GLN A 108 18.46 -4.48 -2.92
C GLN A 108 17.36 -4.04 -1.94
N VAL A 109 16.37 -4.87 -1.68
CA VAL A 109 15.37 -4.62 -0.63
C VAL A 109 15.98 -5.06 0.71
N PRO A 110 16.00 -4.18 1.74
CA PRO A 110 16.49 -4.54 3.07
C PRO A 110 15.78 -5.77 3.64
N ALA A 111 16.50 -6.59 4.42
CA ALA A 111 15.95 -7.82 4.98
C ALA A 111 14.69 -7.59 5.85
N ALA A 112 14.61 -6.45 6.55
CA ALA A 112 13.43 -6.09 7.35
C ALA A 112 12.14 -5.88 6.53
N PHE A 113 12.24 -5.77 5.20
CA PHE A 113 11.11 -5.48 4.31
C PHE A 113 10.84 -6.59 3.30
N LYS A 114 11.28 -7.80 3.58
CA LYS A 114 10.99 -9.00 2.78
C LYS A 114 11.01 -10.25 3.63
N THR A 115 10.19 -11.20 3.22
CA THR A 115 10.14 -12.58 3.73
C THR A 115 10.19 -13.56 2.56
N ASP A 116 9.94 -14.83 2.81
CA ASP A 116 9.80 -15.83 1.74
C ASP A 116 8.48 -15.71 0.99
N ALA A 117 7.46 -15.04 1.57
CA ALA A 117 6.11 -14.98 1.03
C ALA A 117 5.66 -13.59 0.58
N TYR A 118 6.31 -12.52 1.03
CA TYR A 118 5.95 -11.15 0.67
C TYR A 118 7.14 -10.19 0.76
N VAL A 119 7.05 -9.09 0.03
CA VAL A 119 8.10 -8.08 -0.08
C VAL A 119 7.48 -6.70 -0.16
N ALA A 120 8.11 -5.69 0.42
CA ALA A 120 7.63 -4.32 0.28
C ALA A 120 7.65 -3.86 -1.18
N GLN A 121 6.53 -3.32 -1.67
CA GLN A 121 6.45 -2.57 -2.93
C GLN A 121 7.16 -1.22 -2.80
N GLY A 122 6.97 -0.56 -1.68
CA GLY A 122 7.48 0.74 -1.31
C GLY A 122 7.19 0.99 0.17
N ILE A 123 7.62 2.12 0.67
CA ILE A 123 7.52 2.44 2.09
C ILE A 123 6.93 3.84 2.22
N SER A 124 5.94 4.03 3.11
CA SER A 124 5.49 5.33 3.57
C SER A 124 6.02 5.60 4.98
N ALA A 125 6.18 6.87 5.33
CA ALA A 125 6.41 7.27 6.70
C ALA A 125 5.21 8.05 7.23
N LEU A 126 5.02 8.01 8.53
CA LEU A 126 3.96 8.72 9.22
C LEU A 126 4.55 9.97 9.85
N GLY A 127 3.85 11.09 9.73
CA GLY A 127 4.34 12.35 10.26
C GLY A 127 3.20 13.27 10.71
N ILE A 128 3.59 14.45 11.11
CA ILE A 128 2.65 15.56 11.28
C ILE A 128 2.61 16.30 9.96
N VAL A 129 1.41 16.55 9.44
CA VAL A 129 1.24 17.50 8.36
C VAL A 129 0.66 18.78 8.92
N TRP A 130 1.36 19.88 8.74
CA TRP A 130 1.02 21.16 9.31
C TRP A 130 0.73 22.19 8.21
N ASN A 131 -0.37 22.91 8.34
CA ASN A 131 -0.71 24.02 7.44
C ASN A 131 0.10 25.26 7.87
N THR A 132 0.99 25.71 6.98
CA THR A 132 1.92 26.82 7.24
C THR A 132 1.21 28.15 7.41
N GLY A 133 -0.01 28.31 6.88
CA GLY A 133 -0.86 29.47 7.02
C GLY A 133 -1.84 29.41 8.20
N SER A 134 -1.77 28.36 9.02
CA SER A 134 -2.73 28.12 10.12
C SER A 134 -2.68 29.14 11.24
N GLY A 135 -1.58 29.91 11.38
CA GLY A 135 -1.36 30.80 12.53
C GLY A 135 -0.97 30.08 13.82
N THR A 136 -0.81 28.74 13.80
CA THR A 136 -0.26 27.99 14.93
C THR A 136 1.27 27.89 14.82
N PRO A 137 2.00 27.72 15.94
CA PRO A 137 3.42 27.42 15.89
C PRO A 137 3.71 26.15 15.10
N GLU A 138 4.84 26.08 14.39
CA GLU A 138 5.30 24.85 13.74
C GLU A 138 5.56 23.77 14.80
N PRO A 139 4.87 22.59 14.74
CA PRO A 139 5.12 21.50 15.67
C PRO A 139 6.44 20.81 15.35
N ARG A 140 7.12 20.26 16.36
CA ARG A 140 8.37 19.51 16.23
C ARG A 140 8.27 18.11 16.83
N GLU A 141 7.27 17.89 17.68
CA GLU A 141 7.04 16.64 18.40
C GLU A 141 5.56 16.24 18.33
N TRP A 142 5.29 14.96 18.48
CA TRP A 142 3.92 14.45 18.56
C TRP A 142 3.10 15.16 19.64
N ASN A 143 3.73 15.42 20.78
CA ASN A 143 3.09 16.07 21.93
C ASN A 143 2.79 17.56 21.69
N ASP A 144 3.43 18.22 20.74
CA ASP A 144 3.15 19.64 20.45
C ASP A 144 1.70 19.87 20.02
N LEU A 145 1.08 18.87 19.39
CA LEU A 145 -0.32 18.93 18.98
C LEU A 145 -1.33 18.91 20.15
N THR A 146 -0.85 18.67 21.37
CA THR A 146 -1.67 18.78 22.59
C THR A 146 -1.69 20.20 23.22
N ARG A 147 -0.90 21.14 22.67
CA ARG A 147 -0.84 22.52 23.14
C ARG A 147 -2.15 23.27 22.85
N PRO A 148 -2.48 24.31 23.65
CA PRO A 148 -3.72 25.09 23.49
C PRO A 148 -3.92 25.68 22.09
N GLU A 149 -2.84 26.03 21.37
CA GLU A 149 -2.88 26.61 20.04
C GLU A 149 -3.46 25.65 18.99
N PHE A 150 -3.40 24.35 19.27
CA PHE A 150 -3.95 23.28 18.43
C PHE A 150 -5.33 22.79 18.88
N LYS A 151 -5.94 23.41 19.91
CA LYS A 151 -7.23 22.96 20.44
C LYS A 151 -8.32 22.94 19.38
N GLY A 152 -8.92 21.74 19.15
CA GLY A 152 -9.94 21.51 18.14
C GLY A 152 -9.45 21.62 16.69
N ARG A 153 -8.13 21.73 16.45
CA ARG A 153 -7.55 22.02 15.14
C ARG A 153 -6.71 20.89 14.58
N VAL A 154 -6.79 19.69 15.16
CA VAL A 154 -6.04 18.51 14.73
C VAL A 154 -7.01 17.45 14.22
N THR A 155 -6.65 16.80 13.12
CA THR A 155 -7.30 15.58 12.61
C THR A 155 -6.34 14.40 12.70
N THR A 156 -6.88 13.19 12.65
CA THR A 156 -6.11 11.95 12.47
C THR A 156 -6.88 11.02 11.56
N PRO A 157 -6.20 10.21 10.71
CA PRO A 157 -6.87 9.17 9.95
C PRO A 157 -7.48 8.11 10.87
N ASP A 158 -8.59 7.50 10.44
CA ASP A 158 -9.21 6.38 11.14
C ASP A 158 -8.36 5.12 10.97
N PRO A 159 -7.81 4.54 12.06
CA PRO A 159 -6.98 3.35 11.98
C PRO A 159 -7.73 2.09 11.55
N SER A 160 -9.07 2.06 11.64
CA SER A 160 -9.88 0.95 11.11
C SER A 160 -9.97 0.97 9.58
N LEU A 161 -9.73 2.12 8.95
CA LEU A 161 -9.79 2.32 7.50
C LEU A 161 -8.39 2.47 6.87
N SER A 162 -7.40 2.86 7.66
CA SER A 162 -6.02 3.10 7.21
C SER A 162 -5.03 2.17 7.90
N GLY A 163 -4.48 1.20 7.16
CA GLY A 163 -3.44 0.33 7.67
C GLY A 163 -2.23 1.09 8.20
N ALA A 164 -1.78 2.12 7.48
CA ALA A 164 -0.66 2.96 7.91
C ALA A 164 -0.94 3.73 9.21
N SER A 165 -2.20 4.20 9.42
CA SER A 165 -2.59 4.82 10.69
C SER A 165 -2.53 3.82 11.84
N LEU A 166 -2.96 2.59 11.60
CA LEU A 166 -2.86 1.53 12.61
C LEU A 166 -1.39 1.18 12.91
N ASP A 167 -0.55 1.09 11.88
CA ASP A 167 0.90 0.86 12.06
C ASP A 167 1.54 1.95 12.93
N LEU A 168 1.10 3.23 12.79
CA LEU A 168 1.54 4.30 13.67
C LEU A 168 1.12 4.07 15.14
N LEU A 169 -0.14 3.71 15.37
CA LEU A 169 -0.62 3.46 16.75
C LEU A 169 0.15 2.31 17.40
N ILE A 170 0.35 1.20 16.67
CA ILE A 170 1.12 0.05 17.11
C ILE A 170 2.58 0.45 17.38
N GLY A 171 3.19 1.18 16.46
CA GLY A 171 4.59 1.63 16.61
C GLY A 171 4.79 2.58 17.79
N LEU A 172 3.87 3.51 18.00
CA LEU A 172 3.88 4.39 19.18
C LEU A 172 3.68 3.59 20.47
N GLN A 173 2.72 2.66 20.50
CA GLN A 173 2.52 1.79 21.67
C GLN A 173 3.74 0.92 21.94
N ASN A 174 4.34 0.33 20.92
CA ASN A 174 5.54 -0.50 21.08
C ASN A 174 6.75 0.30 21.55
N SER A 175 6.85 1.57 21.16
CA SER A 175 7.96 2.44 21.55
C SER A 175 7.78 3.11 22.91
N MET A 176 6.55 3.51 23.25
CA MET A 176 6.25 4.39 24.38
C MET A 176 5.39 3.69 25.48
N GLY A 177 4.83 2.51 25.19
CA GLY A 177 3.95 1.83 26.14
C GLY A 177 2.72 2.66 26.52
N ASP A 178 2.46 2.81 27.81
CA ASP A 178 1.31 3.60 28.30
C ASP A 178 1.42 5.10 28.02
N ASP A 179 2.61 5.64 27.81
CA ASP A 179 2.79 7.04 27.43
C ASP A 179 2.19 7.37 26.07
N ALA A 180 2.12 6.39 25.15
CA ALA A 180 1.40 6.54 23.89
C ALA A 180 -0.11 6.76 24.13
N TRP A 181 -0.70 5.99 25.03
CA TRP A 181 -2.12 6.13 25.39
C TRP A 181 -2.41 7.42 26.18
N ALA A 182 -1.47 7.86 27.00
CA ALA A 182 -1.53 9.17 27.63
C ALA A 182 -1.47 10.30 26.58
N LEU A 183 -0.63 10.19 25.55
CA LEU A 183 -0.61 11.12 24.42
C LEU A 183 -1.95 11.14 23.66
N PHE A 184 -2.51 9.98 23.30
CA PHE A 184 -3.81 9.91 22.60
C PHE A 184 -4.94 10.50 23.44
N SER A 185 -4.92 10.28 24.76
CA SER A 185 -5.89 10.89 25.69
C SER A 185 -5.77 12.42 25.70
N ARG A 186 -4.56 12.97 25.75
CA ARG A 186 -4.35 14.43 25.68
C ARG A 186 -4.78 15.00 24.34
N LEU A 187 -4.49 14.31 23.21
CA LEU A 187 -4.93 14.72 21.88
C LEU A 187 -6.46 14.76 21.80
N LYS A 188 -7.16 13.74 22.33
CA LYS A 188 -8.62 13.72 22.44
C LYS A 188 -9.13 14.90 23.27
N MET A 189 -8.59 15.10 24.49
CA MET A 189 -9.00 16.23 25.35
C MET A 189 -8.74 17.58 24.67
N ASN A 190 -7.72 17.66 23.81
CA ASN A 190 -7.45 18.85 23.00
C ASN A 190 -8.35 18.95 21.74
N GLY A 191 -9.32 18.06 21.59
CA GLY A 191 -10.31 18.10 20.52
C GLY A 191 -9.82 17.56 19.16
N MET A 192 -8.87 16.63 19.16
CA MET A 192 -8.48 15.92 17.94
C MET A 192 -9.66 15.09 17.42
N VAL A 193 -9.89 15.13 16.10
CA VAL A 193 -11.01 14.48 15.42
C VAL A 193 -10.49 13.36 14.51
N ILE A 194 -11.13 12.18 14.58
CA ILE A 194 -10.93 11.10 13.60
C ILE A 194 -11.70 11.47 12.34
N ALA A 195 -11.05 11.46 11.18
CA ALA A 195 -11.59 11.97 9.92
C ALA A 195 -11.47 10.98 8.75
N GLY A 196 -11.92 9.76 8.92
CA GLY A 196 -11.94 8.74 7.86
C GLY A 196 -10.55 8.33 7.35
N PRO A 197 -10.40 7.91 6.06
CA PRO A 197 -9.12 7.55 5.47
C PRO A 197 -8.13 8.73 5.39
N ASN A 198 -6.85 8.42 5.08
CA ASN A 198 -5.75 9.40 5.06
C ASN A 198 -6.07 10.69 4.28
N ALA A 199 -6.63 10.59 3.08
CA ALA A 199 -6.98 11.77 2.28
C ALA A 199 -8.07 12.63 2.95
N GLN A 200 -9.05 12.01 3.61
CA GLN A 200 -10.11 12.75 4.32
C GLN A 200 -9.59 13.44 5.58
N ALA A 201 -8.59 12.87 6.25
CA ALA A 201 -7.95 13.54 7.38
C ALA A 201 -7.12 14.76 6.94
N LEU A 202 -6.54 14.73 5.75
CA LEU A 202 -5.75 15.83 5.19
C LEU A 202 -6.63 16.98 4.65
N THR A 203 -7.77 16.69 4.04
CA THR A 203 -8.64 17.69 3.39
C THR A 203 -8.95 18.91 4.26
N PRO A 204 -9.39 18.79 5.54
CA PRO A 204 -9.65 19.97 6.37
C PRO A 204 -8.41 20.84 6.66
N VAL A 205 -7.21 20.24 6.59
CA VAL A 205 -5.94 20.96 6.77
C VAL A 205 -5.59 21.74 5.50
N LEU A 206 -5.78 21.16 4.32
CA LEU A 206 -5.63 21.86 3.04
C LEU A 206 -6.59 23.04 2.91
N GLN A 207 -7.83 22.87 3.37
CA GLN A 207 -8.86 23.92 3.37
C GLN A 207 -8.68 24.98 4.46
N GLY A 208 -7.66 24.86 5.34
CA GLY A 208 -7.44 25.79 6.44
C GLY A 208 -8.40 25.66 7.63
N ALA A 209 -9.37 24.72 7.58
CA ALA A 209 -10.30 24.45 8.66
C ALA A 209 -9.62 23.81 9.88
N LYS A 210 -8.52 23.11 9.67
CA LYS A 210 -7.66 22.51 10.69
C LYS A 210 -6.22 22.94 10.50
N ALA A 211 -5.43 22.86 11.58
CA ALA A 211 -4.04 23.27 11.56
C ALA A 211 -3.09 22.12 11.23
N ALA A 212 -3.42 20.90 11.66
CA ALA A 212 -2.53 19.77 11.48
C ALA A 212 -3.26 18.43 11.39
N VAL A 213 -2.57 17.45 10.75
CA VAL A 213 -2.91 16.03 10.85
C VAL A 213 -1.89 15.36 11.77
N PHE A 214 -2.36 14.62 12.77
CA PHE A 214 -1.56 13.67 13.54
C PHE A 214 -1.50 12.34 12.78
N GLY A 215 -0.32 11.86 12.45
CA GLY A 215 -0.15 10.56 11.81
C GLY A 215 -0.55 10.54 10.33
N ALA A 216 -0.30 11.60 9.59
CA ALA A 216 -0.51 11.62 8.15
C ALA A 216 0.49 10.72 7.42
N VAL A 217 0.05 10.04 6.37
CA VAL A 217 0.96 9.40 5.42
C VAL A 217 1.62 10.47 4.55
N ASP A 218 2.91 10.42 4.48
CA ASP A 218 3.78 11.43 3.87
C ASP A 218 3.59 11.59 2.35
N TYR A 219 3.44 10.51 1.60
CA TYR A 219 3.36 10.56 0.13
C TYR A 219 2.14 11.35 -0.38
N VAL A 220 0.99 11.28 0.32
CA VAL A 220 -0.19 12.09 -0.03
C VAL A 220 0.12 13.58 0.13
N SER A 221 0.82 13.91 1.20
CA SER A 221 1.16 15.29 1.54
C SER A 221 2.24 15.86 0.63
N TYR A 222 3.25 15.05 0.24
CA TYR A 222 4.24 15.47 -0.76
C TYR A 222 3.61 15.71 -2.14
N SER A 223 2.62 14.89 -2.53
CA SER A 223 1.84 15.15 -3.75
C SER A 223 1.11 16.50 -3.66
N SER A 224 0.44 16.77 -2.54
CA SER A 224 -0.25 18.04 -2.34
C SER A 224 0.71 19.26 -2.34
N ILE A 225 1.90 19.12 -1.75
CA ILE A 225 2.95 20.15 -1.81
C ILE A 225 3.39 20.41 -3.26
N GLN A 226 3.55 19.34 -4.05
CA GLN A 226 3.87 19.46 -5.48
C GLN A 226 2.78 20.20 -6.25
N ASP A 227 1.52 20.04 -5.84
CA ASP A 227 0.36 20.72 -6.41
C ASP A 227 0.18 22.16 -5.90
N GLY A 228 1.10 22.64 -5.04
CA GLY A 228 1.15 24.03 -4.55
C GLY A 228 0.46 24.26 -3.21
N GLU A 229 0.06 23.23 -2.49
CA GLU A 229 -0.59 23.38 -1.18
C GLU A 229 0.38 23.90 -0.10
N ALA A 230 -0.10 24.82 0.73
CA ALA A 230 0.67 25.48 1.78
C ALA A 230 0.77 24.61 3.04
N ILE A 231 1.33 23.42 2.93
CA ILE A 231 1.53 22.47 4.03
C ILE A 231 2.99 22.04 4.13
N LYS A 232 3.38 21.52 5.28
CA LYS A 232 4.70 20.96 5.56
C LYS A 232 4.56 19.57 6.20
N VAL A 233 5.35 18.61 5.72
CA VAL A 233 5.52 17.32 6.36
C VAL A 233 6.62 17.43 7.41
N ILE A 234 6.31 17.04 8.64
CA ILE A 234 7.22 17.11 9.78
C ILE A 234 7.34 15.72 10.37
N PHE A 235 8.56 15.18 10.37
CA PHE A 235 8.87 13.99 11.14
C PHE A 235 9.33 14.41 12.53
N PRO A 236 8.65 13.96 13.60
CA PRO A 236 8.99 14.38 14.97
C PRO A 236 10.44 14.05 15.33
N ALA A 237 11.08 14.93 16.09
CA ALA A 237 12.48 14.78 16.49
C ALA A 237 12.69 13.58 17.42
N SER A 238 11.67 13.15 18.16
CA SER A 238 11.66 11.90 18.93
C SER A 238 11.74 10.65 18.02
N GLY A 239 11.24 10.75 16.80
CA GLY A 239 11.22 9.67 15.81
C GLY A 239 9.82 9.42 15.22
N THR A 240 9.79 8.66 14.14
CA THR A 240 8.57 8.28 13.45
C THR A 240 8.48 6.78 13.20
N VAL A 241 7.36 6.35 12.65
CA VAL A 241 7.09 5.00 12.20
C VAL A 241 7.06 4.97 10.68
N VAL A 242 7.61 3.94 10.10
CA VAL A 242 7.44 3.64 8.67
C VAL A 242 6.43 2.51 8.51
N ALA A 243 5.63 2.61 7.46
CA ALA A 243 4.65 1.61 7.05
C ALA A 243 5.10 1.02 5.70
N PRO A 244 5.85 -0.09 5.72
CA PRO A 244 6.17 -0.82 4.49
C PRO A 244 4.88 -1.40 3.91
N ARG A 245 4.80 -1.38 2.58
CA ARG A 245 3.61 -1.79 1.83
C ARG A 245 3.84 -3.19 1.27
N PRO A 246 3.43 -4.25 1.97
CA PRO A 246 3.69 -5.61 1.54
C PRO A 246 2.95 -5.93 0.25
N MET A 247 3.66 -6.52 -0.68
CA MET A 247 3.17 -7.09 -1.92
C MET A 247 3.33 -8.59 -1.85
N MET A 248 2.25 -9.33 -2.12
CA MET A 248 2.18 -10.77 -1.97
C MET A 248 1.35 -11.40 -3.07
N ILE A 249 1.65 -12.65 -3.41
CA ILE A 249 0.88 -13.48 -4.34
C ILE A 249 -0.08 -14.34 -3.51
N LEU A 250 -1.35 -14.38 -3.90
CA LEU A 250 -2.33 -15.21 -3.22
C LEU A 250 -2.20 -16.66 -3.68
N LYS A 251 -2.29 -17.60 -2.74
CA LYS A 251 -2.22 -19.04 -3.02
C LYS A 251 -3.35 -19.53 -3.93
N SER A 252 -4.47 -18.83 -3.92
CA SER A 252 -5.63 -19.08 -4.77
C SER A 252 -5.47 -18.60 -6.22
N SER A 253 -4.39 -17.86 -6.53
CA SER A 253 -4.14 -17.32 -7.87
C SER A 253 -4.12 -18.42 -8.92
N GLN A 254 -4.87 -18.21 -10.01
CA GLN A 254 -4.84 -19.04 -11.19
C GLN A 254 -3.77 -18.58 -12.22
N HIS A 255 -3.15 -17.42 -11.97
CA HIS A 255 -2.16 -16.75 -12.83
C HIS A 255 -0.80 -16.62 -12.14
N ALA A 256 -0.37 -17.63 -11.40
CA ALA A 256 0.82 -17.56 -10.56
C ALA A 256 2.11 -17.17 -11.32
N ALA A 257 2.25 -17.54 -12.60
CA ALA A 257 3.39 -17.14 -13.41
C ALA A 257 3.39 -15.63 -13.68
N ASP A 258 2.25 -15.08 -14.09
CA ASP A 258 2.08 -13.64 -14.36
C ASP A 258 2.17 -12.83 -13.05
N ALA A 259 1.65 -13.37 -11.94
CA ALA A 259 1.77 -12.75 -10.64
C ALA A 259 3.24 -12.62 -10.19
N ARG A 260 4.07 -13.65 -10.40
CA ARG A 260 5.52 -13.57 -10.14
C ARG A 260 6.20 -12.56 -11.05
N ALA A 261 5.90 -12.57 -12.34
CA ALA A 261 6.44 -11.61 -13.29
C ALA A 261 6.03 -10.16 -12.95
N PHE A 262 4.81 -9.95 -12.45
CA PHE A 262 4.36 -8.64 -11.98
C PHE A 262 5.13 -8.19 -10.74
N VAL A 263 5.35 -9.07 -9.77
CA VAL A 263 6.19 -8.79 -8.59
C VAL A 263 7.62 -8.42 -9.03
N ASP A 264 8.21 -9.16 -9.97
CA ASP A 264 9.54 -8.87 -10.52
C ASP A 264 9.58 -7.51 -11.22
N TYR A 265 8.55 -7.18 -12.00
CA TYR A 265 8.43 -5.88 -12.65
C TYR A 265 8.32 -4.74 -11.63
N VAL A 266 7.47 -4.88 -10.61
CA VAL A 266 7.32 -3.85 -9.57
C VAL A 266 8.64 -3.59 -8.84
N LEU A 267 9.46 -4.64 -8.64
CA LEU A 267 10.78 -4.56 -8.02
C LEU A 267 11.92 -4.28 -9.01
N SER A 268 11.65 -4.11 -10.29
CA SER A 268 12.64 -3.63 -11.25
C SER A 268 13.03 -2.16 -10.97
N GLU A 269 14.09 -1.67 -11.60
CA GLU A 269 14.47 -0.26 -11.50
C GLU A 269 13.33 0.65 -12.03
N GLU A 270 12.74 0.31 -13.17
CA GLU A 270 11.59 1.04 -13.74
C GLU A 270 10.39 1.06 -12.78
N GLY A 271 10.01 -0.10 -12.23
CA GLY A 271 8.91 -0.21 -11.28
C GLY A 271 9.16 0.61 -10.02
N GLN A 272 10.36 0.57 -9.47
CA GLN A 272 10.73 1.32 -8.28
C GLN A 272 10.90 2.82 -8.53
N GLN A 273 11.27 3.23 -9.75
CA GLN A 273 11.20 4.64 -10.13
C GLN A 273 9.76 5.16 -10.15
N LYS A 274 8.80 4.36 -10.65
CA LYS A 274 7.36 4.70 -10.56
C LYS A 274 6.87 4.83 -9.12
N VAL A 275 7.40 3.99 -8.21
CA VAL A 275 7.13 4.11 -6.77
C VAL A 275 7.64 5.45 -6.23
N ALA A 276 8.87 5.84 -6.58
CA ALA A 276 9.46 7.13 -6.20
C ALA A 276 8.68 8.32 -6.79
N ASP A 277 8.24 8.23 -8.04
CA ASP A 277 7.46 9.27 -8.72
C ASP A 277 6.07 9.46 -8.09
N ALA A 278 5.55 8.43 -7.44
CA ALA A 278 4.33 8.49 -6.62
C ALA A 278 4.56 8.96 -5.18
N TRP A 279 5.73 9.52 -4.88
CA TRP A 279 6.13 10.03 -3.57
C TRP A 279 6.26 8.99 -2.46
N LEU A 280 6.20 7.71 -2.77
CA LEU A 280 6.60 6.66 -1.83
C LEU A 280 8.13 6.54 -1.78
N MET A 281 8.66 6.08 -0.67
CA MET A 281 10.05 5.64 -0.64
C MET A 281 10.15 4.30 -1.40
N PRO A 282 11.06 4.16 -2.38
CA PRO A 282 11.32 2.86 -3.00
C PRO A 282 11.67 1.80 -1.95
N ALA A 283 11.23 0.57 -2.18
CA ALA A 283 11.63 -0.56 -1.34
C ALA A 283 13.11 -0.92 -1.56
N ARG A 284 13.62 -0.74 -2.77
CA ARG A 284 15.03 -0.92 -3.12
C ARG A 284 15.87 0.24 -2.60
N SER A 285 16.97 -0.06 -1.92
CA SER A 285 17.88 0.93 -1.34
C SER A 285 18.75 1.66 -2.36
N ASP A 286 18.88 1.13 -3.58
CA ASP A 286 19.65 1.69 -4.69
C ASP A 286 18.86 2.63 -5.60
N VAL A 287 17.55 2.80 -5.37
CA VAL A 287 16.70 3.75 -6.08
C VAL A 287 16.47 5.01 -5.24
N GLY A 288 16.71 6.16 -5.84
CA GLY A 288 16.51 7.46 -5.20
C GLY A 288 15.07 7.97 -5.27
N GLY A 289 14.82 9.13 -4.64
CA GLY A 289 13.53 9.82 -4.70
C GLY A 289 13.66 11.32 -4.43
N LYS A 290 12.60 12.08 -4.68
CA LYS A 290 12.55 13.55 -4.50
C LYS A 290 12.15 13.98 -3.09
N ARG A 291 12.26 13.08 -2.13
CA ARG A 291 11.83 13.23 -0.72
C ARG A 291 12.85 12.58 0.22
N PRO A 292 12.81 12.85 1.54
CA PRO A 292 13.61 12.09 2.50
C PRO A 292 13.37 10.58 2.37
N LEU A 293 14.43 9.82 2.33
CA LEU A 293 14.42 8.35 2.26
C LEU A 293 14.57 7.74 3.65
N LEU A 294 14.44 6.42 3.76
CA LEU A 294 14.49 5.70 5.04
C LEU A 294 15.76 6.05 5.86
N ARG A 295 16.91 6.20 5.21
CA ARG A 295 18.19 6.55 5.84
C ARG A 295 18.22 7.97 6.45
N ASP A 296 17.30 8.83 6.02
CA ASP A 296 17.22 10.24 6.45
C ASP A 296 16.22 10.41 7.61
N LEU A 297 15.50 9.34 7.99
CA LEU A 297 14.48 9.35 9.03
C LEU A 297 15.02 8.80 10.36
N LYS A 298 14.67 9.45 11.45
CA LYS A 298 14.80 8.87 12.77
C LYS A 298 13.56 8.00 13.04
N LEU A 299 13.77 6.71 13.21
CA LEU A 299 12.70 5.79 13.56
C LEU A 299 12.54 5.71 15.08
N LEU A 300 11.29 5.51 15.52
CA LEU A 300 11.02 5.14 16.90
C LEU A 300 11.66 3.80 17.22
N PRO A 301 12.26 3.63 18.40
CA PRO A 301 12.84 2.35 18.78
C PRO A 301 11.75 1.29 18.92
N ALA A 302 11.98 0.12 18.34
CA ALA A 302 11.14 -1.04 18.60
C ALA A 302 11.44 -1.54 20.03
N GLN A 303 10.41 -1.69 20.87
CA GLN A 303 10.58 -2.39 22.15
C GLN A 303 10.72 -3.90 21.89
N SER A 304 11.65 -4.54 22.60
CA SER A 304 11.78 -6.00 22.64
C SER A 304 10.58 -6.58 23.41
N GLY A 305 9.59 -7.15 22.72
CA GLY A 305 8.44 -7.74 23.41
C GLY A 305 7.27 -8.18 22.54
N GLY A 306 7.47 -8.29 21.24
CA GLY A 306 6.40 -8.70 20.30
C GLY A 306 5.58 -7.52 19.78
N SER A 307 4.93 -7.71 18.65
CA SER A 307 3.97 -6.73 18.10
C SER A 307 2.73 -6.68 19.00
N ALA A 308 2.24 -5.47 19.27
CA ALA A 308 0.97 -5.30 19.98
C ALA A 308 -0.17 -5.91 19.15
N ASP A 309 -1.11 -6.59 19.83
CA ASP A 309 -2.28 -7.14 19.17
C ASP A 309 -3.08 -6.05 18.45
N ARG A 310 -3.15 -6.17 17.13
CA ARG A 310 -3.85 -5.25 16.22
C ARG A 310 -5.29 -4.98 16.65
N SER A 311 -6.03 -6.04 17.00
CA SER A 311 -7.43 -5.95 17.41
C SER A 311 -7.58 -5.23 18.74
N ALA A 312 -6.69 -5.51 19.69
CA ALA A 312 -6.68 -4.85 20.99
C ALA A 312 -6.34 -3.35 20.87
N VAL A 313 -5.38 -2.99 19.99
CA VAL A 313 -5.03 -1.57 19.72
C VAL A 313 -6.22 -0.84 19.11
N LEU A 314 -6.87 -1.42 18.09
CA LEU A 314 -8.05 -0.83 17.45
C LEU A 314 -9.21 -0.66 18.45
N GLN A 315 -9.48 -1.68 19.25
CA GLN A 315 -10.53 -1.63 20.26
C GLN A 315 -10.25 -0.56 21.30
N ARG A 316 -9.03 -0.49 21.84
CA ARG A 316 -8.62 0.51 22.84
C ARG A 316 -8.72 1.93 22.27
N PHE A 317 -8.25 2.14 21.04
CA PHE A 317 -8.36 3.44 20.37
C PHE A 317 -9.82 3.82 20.10
N GLY A 318 -10.64 2.90 19.58
CA GLY A 318 -12.06 3.10 19.37
C GLY A 318 -12.78 3.47 20.68
N THR A 319 -12.54 2.73 21.76
CA THR A 319 -13.11 3.04 23.10
C THR A 319 -12.68 4.42 23.59
N LEU A 320 -11.40 4.75 23.45
CA LEU A 320 -10.90 6.07 23.83
C LEU A 320 -11.62 7.21 23.12
N PHE A 321 -11.91 7.09 21.83
CA PHE A 321 -12.52 8.15 21.01
C PHE A 321 -14.04 8.07 20.90
N SER A 322 -14.71 6.98 21.32
CA SER A 322 -16.18 6.82 21.24
C SER A 322 -16.96 7.58 22.32
N HIS A 323 -16.32 7.93 23.42
CA HIS A 323 -16.98 8.67 24.50
C HIS A 323 -16.68 10.16 24.35
N PRO A 324 -17.70 11.03 24.48
CA PRO A 324 -17.54 12.48 24.41
C PRO A 324 -16.65 13.06 25.50
#